data_3fe672c56258d48937a5dcab74dcc140
#
_entry.id   3fe672c56258d48937a5dcab74dcc140
#
_cell.length_a   1.000
_cell.length_b   1.000
_cell.length_c   1.000
_cell.angle_alpha   90.00
_cell.angle_beta   90.00
_cell.angle_gamma   90.00
#
_symmetry.space_group_name_H-M   'P 1'
#
loop_
_entity.id
_entity.type
_entity.pdbx_description
1 polymer ?
#
loop_
_entity_poly.entity_id
_entity_poly.type
_entity_poly.pdbx_seq_one_letter_code
_entity_poly.pdbx_strand_id
1 'polypeptide(L)'
;MPSYTPPTKDMQFILHDVLNVTGSDIPGYDELEADFTSAILDEAGKLTSEVLAPLNVVGDKEGCRLENGVVYTPTGFKDAFEQVKEGGWPGLDMPEEFGGQNMPYVIGTAVGEMFSSANMAFTMYQGLTHGAASAILAHGSQAQKETYLPKMVSCEWTGTMNLTEPHCGTDLGLMRTKAEPQDDGSYKISGQKIFISAGEHDMADNIIHLVLAKIVGGPEGIKGVSLFIVPKFLVNEDGSLGARNGVAVGNIEEKMGIHGNSTCVMNYDGAVGYLIGEEHKGMRAMFTMMNEARLGVGMQGLSQAEVAYQNAVEYANDRLQGRDVTGAKAPEKPADPLIVHPDIRRSLMEQKSFAEGARAFILWGATMIDAAHRAGDKDADGIVSLLTPIIKGFLTDVGYDNTIKAQQVYGGHGYIEEWGMSQYTRDARIAMIYEGANGVQALDLVGRKLAQDGGKHVMAFFDLVKSFIKDNAGQDEAYDAEFLEPLKAASKDLQAAGMYFMQNGMTNPNNALSGSYDFMHMFGHVCLGLMWARMGKASLEALANGTSDPEFHETKLATGRYYMARQLPATVLHLTRIQTGADTVMALEAANF
;
A
#
# COMPACT_ATOMS: atom_id res chain seq x y z
N MET A 1 20.84 1.29 -16.63
CA MET A 1 20.34 1.56 -15.26
C MET A 1 18.84 1.29 -15.31
N PRO A 2 18.22 0.86 -14.21
CA PRO A 2 16.79 0.67 -14.18
C PRO A 2 16.02 1.90 -14.66
N SER A 3 14.93 1.67 -15.38
CA SER A 3 14.00 2.68 -15.89
C SER A 3 12.60 2.43 -15.35
N TYR A 4 11.73 3.43 -15.43
CA TYR A 4 10.32 3.30 -15.10
C TYR A 4 9.45 3.94 -16.16
N THR A 5 8.46 3.22 -16.63
CA THR A 5 7.42 3.70 -17.54
C THR A 5 6.06 3.58 -16.85
N PRO A 6 5.38 4.70 -16.59
CA PRO A 6 4.07 4.69 -15.94
C PRO A 6 3.04 3.87 -16.74
N PRO A 7 2.29 2.97 -16.09
CA PRO A 7 1.31 2.11 -16.77
C PRO A 7 -0.04 2.84 -16.98
N THR A 8 0.00 4.08 -17.51
CA THR A 8 -1.18 4.97 -17.60
C THR A 8 -2.32 4.35 -18.42
N LYS A 9 -1.98 3.62 -19.49
CA LYS A 9 -2.97 2.92 -20.31
C LYS A 9 -3.71 1.83 -19.53
N ASP A 10 -3.01 1.07 -18.70
CA ASP A 10 -3.62 0.05 -17.85
C ASP A 10 -4.51 0.67 -16.77
N MET A 11 -4.06 1.79 -16.17
CA MET A 11 -4.84 2.55 -15.21
C MET A 11 -6.13 3.09 -15.84
N GLN A 12 -6.07 3.67 -17.04
CA GLN A 12 -7.23 4.14 -17.77
C GLN A 12 -8.24 3.01 -18.05
N PHE A 13 -7.77 1.87 -18.54
CA PHE A 13 -8.60 0.69 -18.75
C PHE A 13 -9.29 0.23 -17.45
N ILE A 14 -8.57 0.19 -16.34
CA ILE A 14 -9.17 -0.21 -15.06
C ILE A 14 -10.18 0.81 -14.58
N LEU A 15 -9.87 2.10 -14.63
CA LEU A 15 -10.76 3.16 -14.17
C LEU A 15 -12.07 3.20 -14.97
N HIS A 16 -11.99 3.17 -16.30
CA HIS A 16 -13.14 3.42 -17.15
C HIS A 16 -13.87 2.15 -17.61
N ASP A 17 -13.13 1.14 -18.08
CA ASP A 17 -13.74 -0.06 -18.65
C ASP A 17 -14.08 -1.13 -17.58
N VAL A 18 -13.28 -1.21 -16.50
CA VAL A 18 -13.47 -2.24 -15.46
C VAL A 18 -14.27 -1.73 -14.27
N LEU A 19 -13.96 -0.52 -13.77
CA LEU A 19 -14.61 0.08 -12.59
C LEU A 19 -15.73 1.06 -12.97
N ASN A 20 -15.76 1.48 -14.24
CA ASN A 20 -16.76 2.42 -14.77
C ASN A 20 -16.92 3.67 -13.88
N VAL A 21 -15.80 4.32 -13.54
CA VAL A 21 -15.80 5.43 -12.60
C VAL A 21 -16.74 6.56 -13.04
N THR A 22 -16.76 6.93 -14.32
CA THR A 22 -17.61 8.00 -14.85
C THR A 22 -19.12 7.67 -14.76
N GLY A 23 -19.47 6.38 -14.79
CA GLY A 23 -20.86 5.92 -14.67
C GLY A 23 -21.33 5.65 -13.24
N SER A 24 -20.52 5.98 -12.24
CA SER A 24 -20.82 5.76 -10.81
C SER A 24 -21.54 6.98 -10.21
N ASP A 25 -22.47 6.73 -9.29
CA ASP A 25 -23.21 7.78 -8.54
C ASP A 25 -22.39 8.37 -7.36
N ILE A 26 -21.09 8.06 -7.24
CA ILE A 26 -20.22 8.62 -6.20
C ILE A 26 -19.98 10.11 -6.50
N PRO A 27 -20.22 11.03 -5.55
CA PRO A 27 -20.01 12.47 -5.78
C PRO A 27 -18.59 12.80 -6.26
N GLY A 28 -18.49 13.54 -7.36
CA GLY A 28 -17.24 13.94 -8.04
C GLY A 28 -16.73 12.92 -9.07
N TYR A 29 -17.40 11.77 -9.24
CA TYR A 29 -17.03 10.78 -10.25
C TYR A 29 -17.52 11.16 -11.65
N ASP A 30 -18.60 11.95 -11.73
CA ASP A 30 -19.10 12.51 -12.98
C ASP A 30 -18.12 13.47 -13.67
N GLU A 31 -17.14 14.00 -12.92
CA GLU A 31 -16.07 14.83 -13.47
C GLU A 31 -14.88 14.01 -14.01
N LEU A 32 -14.81 12.70 -13.71
CA LEU A 32 -13.71 11.81 -14.09
C LEU A 32 -13.85 11.31 -15.54
N GLU A 33 -14.00 12.21 -16.51
CA GLU A 33 -13.98 11.82 -17.91
C GLU A 33 -12.60 11.26 -18.34
N ALA A 34 -12.59 10.39 -19.35
CA ALA A 34 -11.37 9.68 -19.77
C ALA A 34 -10.23 10.63 -20.19
N ASP A 35 -10.54 11.70 -20.90
CA ASP A 35 -9.56 12.71 -21.33
C ASP A 35 -8.97 13.48 -20.13
N PHE A 36 -9.81 13.77 -19.13
CA PHE A 36 -9.37 14.48 -17.93
C PHE A 36 -8.46 13.59 -17.06
N THR A 37 -8.87 12.36 -16.81
CA THR A 37 -8.05 11.41 -16.05
C THR A 37 -6.74 11.07 -16.77
N SER A 38 -6.77 10.99 -18.13
CA SER A 38 -5.56 10.81 -18.94
C SER A 38 -4.58 11.96 -18.74
N ALA A 39 -5.06 13.20 -18.77
CA ALA A 39 -4.19 14.37 -18.58
C ALA A 39 -3.51 14.36 -17.21
N ILE A 40 -4.24 14.01 -16.13
CA ILE A 40 -3.65 13.88 -14.78
C ILE A 40 -2.58 12.78 -14.74
N LEU A 41 -2.91 11.59 -15.24
CA LEU A 41 -1.99 10.45 -15.22
C LEU A 41 -0.76 10.69 -16.10
N ASP A 42 -0.88 11.37 -17.23
CA ASP A 42 0.23 11.69 -18.12
C ASP A 42 1.17 12.72 -17.49
N GLU A 43 0.66 13.76 -16.82
CA GLU A 43 1.50 14.74 -16.11
C GLU A 43 2.19 14.11 -14.89
N ALA A 44 1.47 13.31 -14.09
CA ALA A 44 2.08 12.52 -13.00
C ALA A 44 3.15 11.57 -13.56
N GLY A 45 2.88 10.96 -14.72
CA GLY A 45 3.79 10.07 -15.42
C GLY A 45 5.09 10.74 -15.83
N LYS A 46 5.04 11.96 -16.34
CA LYS A 46 6.25 12.75 -16.67
C LYS A 46 7.08 13.05 -15.43
N LEU A 47 6.44 13.57 -14.38
CA LEU A 47 7.14 13.88 -13.12
C LEU A 47 7.81 12.62 -12.53
N THR A 48 7.12 11.50 -12.53
CA THR A 48 7.64 10.26 -11.95
C THR A 48 8.78 9.67 -12.76
N SER A 49 8.68 9.63 -14.08
CA SER A 49 9.72 9.04 -14.95
C SER A 49 10.93 9.95 -15.14
N GLU A 50 10.73 11.26 -15.23
CA GLU A 50 11.81 12.21 -15.56
C GLU A 50 12.51 12.80 -14.33
N VAL A 51 11.81 12.91 -13.19
CA VAL A 51 12.34 13.53 -11.97
C VAL A 51 12.56 12.51 -10.86
N LEU A 52 11.53 11.72 -10.49
CA LEU A 52 11.62 10.86 -9.31
C LEU A 52 12.40 9.56 -9.55
N ALA A 53 12.21 8.90 -10.68
CA ALA A 53 12.87 7.62 -10.97
C ALA A 53 14.41 7.75 -11.06
N PRO A 54 14.99 8.80 -11.69
CA PRO A 54 16.44 8.99 -11.66
C PRO A 54 17.03 9.15 -10.26
N LEU A 55 16.25 9.72 -9.32
CA LEU A 55 16.69 9.94 -7.94
C LEU A 55 16.60 8.67 -7.06
N ASN A 56 15.93 7.62 -7.51
CA ASN A 56 15.80 6.39 -6.74
C ASN A 56 17.17 5.75 -6.41
N VAL A 57 18.02 5.62 -7.42
CA VAL A 57 19.39 5.11 -7.24
C VAL A 57 20.28 6.08 -6.47
N VAL A 58 20.09 7.39 -6.63
CA VAL A 58 20.81 8.41 -5.85
C VAL A 58 20.48 8.28 -4.38
N GLY A 59 19.18 8.17 -4.06
CA GLY A 59 18.69 7.99 -2.70
C GLY A 59 19.22 6.73 -2.03
N ASP A 60 19.31 5.61 -2.76
CA ASP A 60 19.83 4.34 -2.22
C ASP A 60 21.34 4.42 -1.94
N LYS A 61 22.11 5.06 -2.81
CA LYS A 61 23.56 5.15 -2.68
C LYS A 61 24.03 6.17 -1.65
N GLU A 62 23.41 7.34 -1.61
CA GLU A 62 23.80 8.41 -0.69
C GLU A 62 23.20 8.22 0.71
N GLY A 63 21.93 7.82 0.77
CA GLY A 63 21.16 7.78 2.02
C GLY A 63 20.98 9.15 2.67
N CYS A 64 20.32 9.16 3.82
CA CYS A 64 20.18 10.35 4.67
C CYS A 64 21.36 10.48 5.63
N ARG A 65 21.71 11.72 6.00
CA ARG A 65 22.83 12.03 6.91
C ARG A 65 22.36 12.90 8.07
N LEU A 66 22.70 12.51 9.29
CA LEU A 66 22.43 13.31 10.49
C LEU A 66 23.66 14.15 10.85
N GLU A 67 23.53 15.46 10.80
CA GLU A 67 24.59 16.41 11.16
C GLU A 67 24.02 17.56 12.00
N ASN A 68 24.58 17.78 13.18
CA ASN A 68 24.19 18.86 14.09
C ASN A 68 22.68 18.91 14.43
N GLY A 69 22.03 17.74 14.54
CA GLY A 69 20.60 17.65 14.89
C GLY A 69 19.65 17.90 13.71
N VAL A 70 20.16 17.97 12.49
CA VAL A 70 19.38 18.06 11.25
C VAL A 70 19.68 16.84 10.39
N VAL A 71 18.67 16.26 9.77
CA VAL A 71 18.85 15.21 8.78
C VAL A 71 18.82 15.82 7.39
N TYR A 72 19.88 15.62 6.65
CA TYR A 72 20.00 16.02 5.25
C TYR A 72 19.58 14.87 4.35
N THR A 73 18.67 15.16 3.43
CA THR A 73 18.20 14.21 2.41
C THR A 73 19.20 14.07 1.26
N PRO A 74 19.10 13.01 0.44
CA PRO A 74 19.99 12.80 -0.71
C PRO A 74 19.92 13.94 -1.72
N THR A 75 21.01 14.09 -2.49
CA THR A 75 21.12 15.07 -3.57
C THR A 75 19.93 15.02 -4.52
N GLY A 76 19.31 16.16 -4.79
CA GLY A 76 18.18 16.32 -5.70
C GLY A 76 16.80 16.08 -5.05
N PHE A 77 16.73 15.47 -3.86
CA PHE A 77 15.44 15.23 -3.19
C PHE A 77 14.71 16.54 -2.87
N LYS A 78 15.44 17.54 -2.37
CA LYS A 78 14.84 18.84 -2.03
C LYS A 78 14.24 19.52 -3.26
N ASP A 79 14.97 19.56 -4.37
CA ASP A 79 14.51 20.18 -5.61
C ASP A 79 13.32 19.41 -6.22
N ALA A 80 13.33 18.08 -6.14
CA ALA A 80 12.20 17.24 -6.56
C ALA A 80 10.97 17.46 -5.67
N PHE A 81 11.17 17.65 -4.36
CA PHE A 81 10.07 17.91 -3.42
C PHE A 81 9.41 19.26 -3.69
N GLU A 82 10.19 20.31 -4.04
CA GLU A 82 9.62 21.58 -4.47
C GLU A 82 8.79 21.42 -5.75
N GLN A 83 9.27 20.68 -6.76
CA GLN A 83 8.48 20.42 -7.99
C GLN A 83 7.18 19.68 -7.70
N VAL A 84 7.20 18.71 -6.77
CA VAL A 84 5.98 17.99 -6.33
C VAL A 84 5.00 18.95 -5.66
N LYS A 85 5.47 19.86 -4.80
CA LYS A 85 4.66 20.90 -4.14
C LYS A 85 4.07 21.88 -5.15
N GLU A 86 4.90 22.42 -6.05
CA GLU A 86 4.50 23.37 -7.09
C GLU A 86 3.43 22.78 -8.03
N GLY A 87 3.51 21.46 -8.29
CA GLY A 87 2.49 20.71 -9.05
C GLY A 87 1.19 20.46 -8.31
N GLY A 88 1.11 20.77 -7.01
CA GLY A 88 -0.09 20.56 -6.19
C GLY A 88 -0.41 19.08 -5.87
N TRP A 89 0.51 18.16 -6.15
CA TRP A 89 0.30 16.73 -5.99
C TRP A 89 -0.04 16.27 -4.57
N PRO A 90 0.53 16.86 -3.50
CA PRO A 90 0.23 16.43 -2.14
C PRO A 90 -1.22 16.70 -1.70
N GLY A 91 -1.86 17.71 -2.28
CA GLY A 91 -3.24 18.12 -1.97
C GLY A 91 -4.29 17.58 -2.95
N LEU A 92 -3.94 16.62 -3.81
CA LEU A 92 -4.81 16.19 -4.92
C LEU A 92 -6.20 15.74 -4.46
N ASP A 93 -6.31 14.96 -3.41
CA ASP A 93 -7.57 14.44 -2.85
C ASP A 93 -7.99 15.11 -1.52
N MET A 94 -7.23 16.13 -1.09
CA MET A 94 -7.55 16.91 0.10
C MET A 94 -8.63 17.99 -0.17
N PRO A 95 -9.41 18.40 0.86
CA PRO A 95 -10.49 19.39 0.68
C PRO A 95 -9.99 20.76 0.19
N GLU A 96 -10.77 21.40 -0.69
CA GLU A 96 -10.51 22.74 -1.19
C GLU A 96 -10.44 23.80 -0.08
N GLU A 97 -11.23 23.62 0.98
CA GLU A 97 -11.24 24.50 2.16
C GLU A 97 -9.84 24.72 2.75
N PHE A 98 -8.95 23.71 2.63
CA PHE A 98 -7.58 23.76 3.13
C PHE A 98 -6.53 23.84 2.00
N GLY A 99 -6.96 24.19 0.78
CA GLY A 99 -6.07 24.36 -0.37
C GLY A 99 -5.80 23.08 -1.19
N GLY A 100 -6.57 22.03 -0.96
CA GLY A 100 -6.55 20.82 -1.79
C GLY A 100 -7.38 20.95 -3.07
N GLN A 101 -7.40 19.90 -3.88
CA GLN A 101 -8.11 19.86 -5.16
C GLN A 101 -9.40 19.02 -5.09
N ASN A 102 -9.66 18.38 -3.95
CA ASN A 102 -10.85 17.55 -3.68
C ASN A 102 -11.12 16.46 -4.74
N MET A 103 -10.07 15.99 -5.42
CA MET A 103 -10.21 14.88 -6.36
C MET A 103 -10.62 13.58 -5.63
N PRO A 104 -11.34 12.67 -6.28
CA PRO A 104 -11.60 11.36 -5.72
C PRO A 104 -10.32 10.62 -5.34
N TYR A 105 -10.37 9.90 -4.20
CA TYR A 105 -9.24 9.15 -3.65
C TYR A 105 -8.67 8.09 -4.62
N VAL A 106 -9.51 7.56 -5.50
CA VAL A 106 -9.08 6.62 -6.55
C VAL A 106 -8.05 7.23 -7.50
N ILE A 107 -8.14 8.51 -7.80
CA ILE A 107 -7.17 9.23 -8.64
C ILE A 107 -5.86 9.46 -7.87
N GLY A 108 -5.95 9.91 -6.62
CA GLY A 108 -4.78 10.00 -5.72
C GLY A 108 -4.05 8.65 -5.57
N THR A 109 -4.82 7.55 -5.52
CA THR A 109 -4.25 6.20 -5.45
C THR A 109 -3.52 5.80 -6.74
N ALA A 110 -4.07 6.09 -7.92
CA ALA A 110 -3.41 5.82 -9.20
C ALA A 110 -2.10 6.62 -9.34
N VAL A 111 -2.12 7.91 -9.00
CA VAL A 111 -0.92 8.76 -8.95
C VAL A 111 0.08 8.23 -7.93
N GLY A 112 -0.37 7.83 -6.74
CA GLY A 112 0.45 7.28 -5.67
C GLY A 112 1.21 6.01 -6.07
N GLU A 113 0.60 5.12 -6.89
CA GLU A 113 1.29 3.96 -7.46
C GLU A 113 2.49 4.37 -8.31
N MET A 114 2.29 5.35 -9.20
CA MET A 114 3.37 5.84 -10.07
C MET A 114 4.52 6.47 -9.25
N PHE A 115 4.19 7.29 -8.27
CA PHE A 115 5.17 7.90 -7.37
C PHE A 115 5.98 6.85 -6.60
N SER A 116 5.29 5.86 -6.01
CA SER A 116 5.91 4.78 -5.25
C SER A 116 6.76 3.85 -6.13
N SER A 117 6.35 3.60 -7.38
CA SER A 117 7.12 2.82 -8.35
C SER A 117 8.40 3.54 -8.76
N ALA A 118 8.33 4.85 -8.95
CA ALA A 118 9.46 5.67 -9.35
C ALA A 118 10.49 5.83 -8.21
N ASN A 119 10.03 6.12 -6.98
CA ASN A 119 10.91 6.32 -5.82
C ASN A 119 10.16 6.15 -4.50
N MET A 120 10.10 4.91 -4.01
CA MET A 120 9.37 4.58 -2.78
C MET A 120 9.88 5.37 -1.56
N ALA A 121 11.20 5.50 -1.40
CA ALA A 121 11.79 6.20 -0.27
C ALA A 121 11.39 7.69 -0.22
N PHE A 122 11.35 8.35 -1.38
CA PHE A 122 10.91 9.74 -1.52
C PHE A 122 9.41 9.89 -1.23
N THR A 123 8.57 9.03 -1.80
CA THR A 123 7.12 9.11 -1.70
C THR A 123 6.61 9.01 -0.25
N MET A 124 7.36 8.36 0.64
CA MET A 124 7.00 8.24 2.05
C MET A 124 6.92 9.59 2.78
N TYR A 125 7.66 10.62 2.37
CA TYR A 125 7.59 11.95 3.01
C TYR A 125 6.21 12.57 2.84
N GLN A 126 5.67 12.54 1.63
CA GLN A 126 4.32 13.07 1.36
C GLN A 126 3.21 12.10 1.83
N GLY A 127 3.39 10.78 1.71
CA GLY A 127 2.40 9.80 2.15
C GLY A 127 2.13 9.86 3.66
N LEU A 128 3.16 10.03 4.49
CA LEU A 128 3.01 10.22 5.93
C LEU A 128 2.38 11.58 6.26
N THR A 129 2.69 12.61 5.49
CA THR A 129 2.08 13.94 5.62
C THR A 129 0.58 13.87 5.32
N HIS A 130 0.19 13.21 4.23
CA HIS A 130 -1.20 12.99 3.85
C HIS A 130 -1.96 12.27 4.98
N GLY A 131 -1.44 11.14 5.48
CA GLY A 131 -2.08 10.42 6.58
C GLY A 131 -2.20 11.25 7.87
N ALA A 132 -1.19 12.06 8.21
CA ALA A 132 -1.25 12.96 9.37
C ALA A 132 -2.31 14.07 9.16
N ALA A 133 -2.40 14.64 7.96
CA ALA A 133 -3.43 15.63 7.60
C ALA A 133 -4.83 15.02 7.68
N SER A 134 -5.03 13.80 7.17
CA SER A 134 -6.31 13.07 7.25
C SER A 134 -6.74 12.83 8.71
N ALA A 135 -5.80 12.47 9.61
CA ALA A 135 -6.13 12.30 11.01
C ALA A 135 -6.54 13.63 11.69
N ILE A 136 -5.88 14.74 11.37
CA ILE A 136 -6.25 16.07 11.86
C ILE A 136 -7.60 16.49 11.26
N LEU A 137 -7.83 16.25 9.98
CA LEU A 137 -9.11 16.54 9.29
C LEU A 137 -10.27 15.81 9.94
N ALA A 138 -10.10 14.53 10.28
CA ALA A 138 -11.16 13.72 10.85
C ALA A 138 -11.43 13.98 12.34
N HIS A 139 -10.40 14.31 13.12
CA HIS A 139 -10.48 14.30 14.58
C HIS A 139 -10.02 15.60 15.26
N GLY A 140 -9.34 16.49 14.53
CA GLY A 140 -8.88 17.78 15.06
C GLY A 140 -10.04 18.75 15.32
N SER A 141 -9.84 19.68 16.26
CA SER A 141 -10.73 20.83 16.44
C SER A 141 -10.65 21.75 15.22
N GLN A 142 -11.65 22.63 15.03
CA GLN A 142 -11.64 23.58 13.91
C GLN A 142 -10.38 24.45 13.93
N ALA A 143 -9.98 24.95 15.10
CA ALA A 143 -8.74 25.71 15.25
C ALA A 143 -7.49 24.92 14.86
N GLN A 144 -7.42 23.62 15.21
CA GLN A 144 -6.31 22.76 14.76
C GLN A 144 -6.29 22.56 13.25
N LYS A 145 -7.45 22.36 12.64
CA LYS A 145 -7.56 22.23 11.17
C LYS A 145 -7.07 23.50 10.47
N GLU A 146 -7.56 24.67 10.89
CA GLU A 146 -7.17 25.96 10.32
C GLU A 146 -5.68 26.28 10.51
N THR A 147 -5.10 25.84 11.64
CA THR A 147 -3.68 26.08 11.93
C THR A 147 -2.74 25.19 11.12
N TYR A 148 -3.06 23.91 10.96
CA TYR A 148 -2.10 22.94 10.43
C TYR A 148 -2.38 22.50 8.99
N LEU A 149 -3.67 22.30 8.63
CA LEU A 149 -4.01 21.68 7.33
C LEU A 149 -3.55 22.47 6.11
N PRO A 150 -3.73 23.82 6.03
CA PRO A 150 -3.33 24.53 4.81
C PRO A 150 -1.86 24.32 4.43
N LYS A 151 -0.98 24.31 5.41
CA LYS A 151 0.46 24.09 5.17
C LYS A 151 0.86 22.63 5.03
N MET A 152 0.08 21.71 5.60
CA MET A 152 0.29 20.27 5.42
C MET A 152 -0.22 19.79 4.06
N VAL A 153 -1.34 20.32 3.60
CA VAL A 153 -1.91 20.01 2.26
C VAL A 153 -0.97 20.48 1.14
N SER A 154 -0.31 21.64 1.32
CA SER A 154 0.72 22.11 0.39
C SER A 154 2.09 21.44 0.56
N CYS A 155 2.27 20.62 1.60
CA CYS A 155 3.57 20.10 2.04
C CYS A 155 4.64 21.17 2.34
N GLU A 156 4.27 22.43 2.62
CA GLU A 156 5.16 23.37 3.28
C GLU A 156 5.60 22.85 4.66
N TRP A 157 4.64 22.20 5.36
CA TRP A 157 4.90 21.43 6.58
C TRP A 157 4.59 19.96 6.32
N THR A 158 5.48 19.08 6.75
CA THR A 158 5.27 17.64 6.65
C THR A 158 4.69 17.07 7.93
N GLY A 159 4.18 15.86 7.84
CA GLY A 159 3.59 15.13 8.97
C GLY A 159 4.26 13.78 9.21
N THR A 160 4.19 13.29 10.43
CA THR A 160 4.73 11.98 10.83
C THR A 160 3.82 11.25 11.79
N MET A 161 3.99 9.94 11.87
CA MET A 161 3.27 9.05 12.78
C MET A 161 4.24 8.45 13.81
N ASN A 162 4.05 8.74 15.09
CA ASN A 162 4.97 8.37 16.17
C ASN A 162 4.31 7.42 17.17
N LEU A 163 4.43 6.11 16.94
CA LEU A 163 3.82 5.06 17.75
C LEU A 163 4.86 4.27 18.52
N THR A 164 5.78 3.65 17.78
CA THR A 164 6.72 2.62 18.26
C THR A 164 7.74 3.18 19.23
N GLU A 165 8.00 2.41 20.28
CA GLU A 165 9.08 2.67 21.25
C GLU A 165 10.05 1.49 21.27
N PRO A 166 11.28 1.62 21.82
CA PRO A 166 12.28 0.55 21.81
C PRO A 166 11.81 -0.81 22.35
N HIS A 167 10.81 -0.82 23.21
CA HIS A 167 10.28 -2.02 23.87
C HIS A 167 8.85 -2.38 23.45
N CYS A 168 8.20 -1.59 22.59
CA CYS A 168 6.86 -1.88 22.09
C CYS A 168 6.61 -1.36 20.67
N GLY A 169 6.11 -2.22 19.80
CA GLY A 169 5.72 -1.87 18.44
C GLY A 169 4.33 -2.44 18.13
N THR A 170 4.14 -3.75 18.24
CA THR A 170 2.85 -4.41 18.03
C THR A 170 1.90 -4.19 19.23
N ASP A 171 2.39 -4.36 20.46
CA ASP A 171 1.61 -4.08 21.67
C ASP A 171 1.88 -2.66 22.19
N LEU A 172 1.10 -1.70 21.69
CA LEU A 172 1.18 -0.29 22.06
C LEU A 172 0.67 -0.03 23.50
N GLY A 173 0.03 -1.00 24.15
CA GLY A 173 -0.35 -0.91 25.56
C GLY A 173 0.86 -0.79 26.50
N LEU A 174 2.03 -1.23 26.04
CA LEU A 174 3.29 -1.18 26.79
C LEU A 174 4.02 0.17 26.71
N MET A 175 3.57 1.14 25.88
CA MET A 175 4.26 2.42 25.69
C MET A 175 4.46 3.18 27.00
N ARG A 176 5.57 3.92 27.07
CA ARG A 176 6.01 4.70 28.24
C ARG A 176 6.03 6.21 28.01
N THR A 177 5.94 6.67 26.75
CA THR A 177 5.81 8.11 26.45
C THR A 177 4.60 8.66 27.17
N LYS A 178 4.82 9.73 27.93
CA LYS A 178 3.81 10.35 28.79
C LYS A 178 3.47 11.77 28.34
N ALA A 179 2.25 12.19 28.65
CA ALA A 179 1.73 13.52 28.43
C ALA A 179 1.30 14.10 29.78
N GLU A 180 1.93 15.19 30.23
CA GLU A 180 1.62 15.89 31.47
C GLU A 180 0.74 17.10 31.16
N PRO A 181 -0.52 17.17 31.65
CA PRO A 181 -1.41 18.31 31.42
C PRO A 181 -0.81 19.61 31.95
N GLN A 182 -1.05 20.73 31.24
CA GLN A 182 -0.64 22.08 31.66
C GLN A 182 -1.88 22.96 31.84
N ASP A 183 -1.72 24.06 32.60
CA ASP A 183 -2.82 24.98 32.96
C ASP A 183 -3.42 25.70 31.72
N ASP A 184 -2.68 25.80 30.62
CA ASP A 184 -3.11 26.43 29.38
C ASP A 184 -3.83 25.45 28.40
N GLY A 185 -4.07 24.21 28.83
CA GLY A 185 -4.70 23.17 28.04
C GLY A 185 -3.76 22.43 27.10
N SER A 186 -2.48 22.78 27.04
CA SER A 186 -1.44 22.01 26.37
C SER A 186 -0.94 20.85 27.24
N TYR A 187 -0.06 20.04 26.68
CA TYR A 187 0.58 18.92 27.38
C TYR A 187 2.10 18.98 27.18
N LYS A 188 2.85 18.55 28.17
CA LYS A 188 4.28 18.26 28.04
C LYS A 188 4.48 16.80 27.70
N ILE A 189 4.98 16.55 26.52
CA ILE A 189 5.26 15.20 26.00
C ILE A 189 6.70 14.85 26.32
N SER A 190 6.91 13.68 26.98
CA SER A 190 8.25 13.18 27.33
C SER A 190 8.35 11.69 27.04
N GLY A 191 9.40 11.28 26.34
CA GLY A 191 9.67 9.89 25.95
C GLY A 191 10.50 9.77 24.70
N GLN A 192 10.62 8.55 24.19
CA GLN A 192 11.38 8.26 22.98
C GLN A 192 10.54 7.41 22.03
N LYS A 193 10.54 7.77 20.75
CA LYS A 193 9.95 7.01 19.66
C LYS A 193 11.04 6.56 18.70
N ILE A 194 10.90 5.34 18.15
CA ILE A 194 11.86 4.78 17.20
C ILE A 194 11.17 4.40 15.88
N PHE A 195 11.98 4.23 14.84
CA PHE A 195 11.53 3.90 13.50
C PHE A 195 10.58 4.92 12.89
N ILE A 196 10.79 6.21 13.23
CA ILE A 196 9.94 7.29 12.75
C ILE A 196 10.40 7.73 11.36
N SER A 197 9.68 7.29 10.34
CA SER A 197 9.91 7.73 8.96
C SER A 197 9.62 9.23 8.83
N ALA A 198 10.49 9.94 8.11
CA ALA A 198 10.44 11.40 7.95
C ALA A 198 10.44 12.19 9.27
N GLY A 199 10.97 11.60 10.36
CA GLY A 199 10.96 12.23 11.69
C GLY A 199 11.76 13.54 11.77
N GLU A 200 12.82 13.67 10.99
CA GLU A 200 13.60 14.89 10.77
C GLU A 200 14.12 14.89 9.35
N HIS A 201 14.06 16.02 8.66
CA HIS A 201 14.59 16.24 7.31
C HIS A 201 14.67 17.73 6.97
N ASP A 202 15.31 18.06 5.85
CA ASP A 202 15.60 19.43 5.40
C ASP A 202 14.72 19.92 4.23
N MET A 203 13.61 19.23 3.93
CA MET A 203 12.73 19.52 2.79
C MET A 203 11.48 20.34 3.15
N ALA A 204 11.22 20.58 4.44
CA ALA A 204 10.04 21.32 4.90
C ALA A 204 10.40 22.30 6.02
N ASP A 205 9.62 23.38 6.14
CA ASP A 205 9.86 24.43 7.14
C ASP A 205 9.50 23.95 8.56
N ASN A 206 8.52 23.06 8.69
CA ASN A 206 8.09 22.45 9.95
C ASN A 206 7.74 20.99 9.75
N ILE A 207 7.77 20.22 10.84
CA ILE A 207 7.34 18.82 10.86
C ILE A 207 6.31 18.68 11.98
N ILE A 208 5.13 18.19 11.65
CA ILE A 208 4.01 18.01 12.55
C ILE A 208 3.94 16.54 12.98
N HIS A 209 4.46 16.25 14.18
CA HIS A 209 4.47 14.88 14.70
C HIS A 209 3.13 14.54 15.34
N LEU A 210 2.47 13.49 14.85
CA LEU A 210 1.34 12.88 15.54
C LEU A 210 1.86 11.82 16.52
N VAL A 211 1.80 12.10 17.81
CA VAL A 211 2.47 11.31 18.86
C VAL A 211 1.44 10.62 19.75
N LEU A 212 1.53 9.29 19.84
CA LEU A 212 0.81 8.53 20.85
C LEU A 212 1.53 8.62 22.20
N ALA A 213 0.80 9.02 23.24
CA ALA A 213 1.31 9.09 24.61
C ALA A 213 0.21 8.77 25.62
N LYS A 214 0.60 8.44 26.86
CA LYS A 214 -0.31 8.23 27.99
C LYS A 214 -0.39 9.50 28.84
N ILE A 215 -1.61 9.98 29.09
CA ILE A 215 -1.83 11.09 30.02
C ILE A 215 -1.50 10.61 31.43
N VAL A 216 -0.73 11.41 32.18
CA VAL A 216 -0.36 11.10 33.56
C VAL A 216 -1.61 11.04 34.44
N GLY A 217 -1.75 9.93 35.18
CA GLY A 217 -2.94 9.65 35.99
C GLY A 217 -4.12 9.01 35.25
N GLY A 218 -3.98 8.80 33.95
CA GLY A 218 -4.98 8.12 33.13
C GLY A 218 -4.96 6.58 33.26
N PRO A 219 -5.85 5.89 32.54
CA PRO A 219 -5.93 4.42 32.55
C PRO A 219 -4.64 3.72 32.08
N GLU A 220 -4.39 2.53 32.58
CA GLU A 220 -3.27 1.69 32.14
C GLU A 220 -3.54 0.99 30.82
N GLY A 221 -2.46 0.49 30.20
CA GLY A 221 -2.52 -0.28 28.97
C GLY A 221 -2.97 0.56 27.77
N ILE A 222 -3.55 -0.11 26.78
CA ILE A 222 -3.98 0.51 25.51
C ILE A 222 -5.11 1.54 25.70
N LYS A 223 -5.92 1.37 26.75
CA LYS A 223 -7.05 2.26 27.08
C LYS A 223 -6.62 3.63 27.59
N GLY A 224 -5.36 3.81 27.96
CA GLY A 224 -4.83 5.09 28.43
C GLY A 224 -4.17 5.93 27.32
N VAL A 225 -4.13 5.42 26.09
CA VAL A 225 -3.41 6.06 24.99
C VAL A 225 -4.23 7.18 24.37
N SER A 226 -3.60 8.36 24.25
CA SER A 226 -4.14 9.56 23.59
C SER A 226 -3.23 9.99 22.44
N LEU A 227 -3.73 10.81 21.53
CA LEU A 227 -2.99 11.31 20.36
C LEU A 227 -2.76 12.81 20.47
N PHE A 228 -1.54 13.25 20.16
CA PHE A 228 -1.13 14.64 20.28
C PHE A 228 -0.48 15.16 19.01
N ILE A 229 -0.77 16.41 18.64
CA ILE A 229 0.01 17.20 17.69
C ILE A 229 1.22 17.75 18.43
N VAL A 230 2.42 17.44 17.98
CA VAL A 230 3.68 17.97 18.53
C VAL A 230 4.49 18.55 17.38
N PRO A 231 4.40 19.86 17.12
CA PRO A 231 5.15 20.47 16.02
C PRO A 231 6.64 20.59 16.37
N LYS A 232 7.51 20.47 15.36
CA LYS A 232 8.97 20.69 15.48
C LYS A 232 9.29 22.12 15.90
N PHE A 233 8.62 23.11 15.30
CA PHE A 233 8.57 24.49 15.73
C PHE A 233 7.14 24.84 16.14
N LEU A 234 6.98 25.51 17.27
CA LEU A 234 5.68 26.01 17.70
C LEU A 234 5.10 26.96 16.67
N VAL A 235 3.79 27.03 16.58
CA VAL A 235 3.09 27.91 15.64
C VAL A 235 2.51 29.09 16.42
N ASN A 236 2.84 30.31 16.01
CA ASN A 236 2.31 31.54 16.57
C ASN A 236 0.83 31.75 16.11
N GLU A 237 0.11 32.65 16.78
CA GLU A 237 -1.28 32.96 16.43
C GLU A 237 -1.47 33.47 14.98
N ASP A 238 -0.45 34.09 14.41
CA ASP A 238 -0.45 34.56 13.01
C ASP A 238 -0.05 33.47 11.99
N GLY A 239 0.16 32.22 12.45
CA GLY A 239 0.58 31.10 11.61
C GLY A 239 2.08 31.06 11.27
N SER A 240 2.89 32.01 11.77
CA SER A 240 4.33 32.00 11.61
C SER A 240 5.01 30.99 12.54
N LEU A 241 6.25 30.60 12.18
CA LEU A 241 7.06 29.71 13.03
C LEU A 241 7.52 30.43 14.29
N GLY A 242 7.25 29.79 15.43
CA GLY A 242 7.70 30.24 16.75
C GLY A 242 9.00 29.55 17.19
N ALA A 243 9.13 29.37 18.49
CA ALA A 243 10.30 28.75 19.10
C ALA A 243 10.45 27.27 18.72
N ARG A 244 11.69 26.76 18.67
CA ARG A 244 11.96 25.33 18.57
C ARG A 244 11.32 24.61 19.76
N ASN A 245 10.55 23.55 19.48
CA ASN A 245 9.92 22.74 20.51
C ASN A 245 10.91 21.72 21.12
N GLY A 246 10.53 21.11 22.24
CA GLY A 246 11.30 20.08 22.95
C GLY A 246 11.35 18.72 22.25
N VAL A 247 11.41 18.71 20.92
CA VAL A 247 11.54 17.50 20.11
C VAL A 247 12.84 17.53 19.31
N ALA A 248 13.59 16.44 19.33
CA ALA A 248 14.87 16.34 18.64
C ALA A 248 15.10 14.92 18.09
N VAL A 249 15.76 14.85 16.95
CA VAL A 249 16.29 13.60 16.42
C VAL A 249 17.50 13.17 17.27
N GLY A 250 17.47 11.92 17.74
CA GLY A 250 18.59 11.34 18.49
C GLY A 250 19.55 10.55 17.59
N ASN A 251 19.00 9.86 16.60
CA ASN A 251 19.74 9.07 15.61
C ASN A 251 18.87 8.79 14.38
N ILE A 252 19.49 8.33 13.30
CA ILE A 252 18.83 7.72 12.15
C ILE A 252 19.25 6.26 12.04
N GLU A 253 18.33 5.41 11.57
CA GLU A 253 18.55 3.98 11.46
C GLU A 253 19.33 3.62 10.18
N GLU A 254 20.31 2.73 10.31
CA GLU A 254 20.93 2.04 9.17
C GLU A 254 20.00 0.90 8.72
N LYS A 255 19.43 1.03 7.52
CA LYS A 255 18.38 0.13 7.03
C LYS A 255 18.87 -0.75 5.87
N MET A 256 18.15 -1.85 5.64
CA MET A 256 18.34 -2.74 4.48
C MET A 256 18.02 -2.03 3.14
N GLY A 257 17.01 -1.16 3.13
CA GLY A 257 16.52 -0.44 1.95
C GLY A 257 15.90 0.88 2.34
N ILE A 258 15.24 1.55 1.35
CA ILE A 258 14.66 2.89 1.51
C ILE A 258 15.63 3.89 2.16
N HIS A 259 16.89 3.86 1.74
CA HIS A 259 17.94 4.67 2.34
C HIS A 259 17.71 6.17 2.16
N GLY A 260 17.02 6.57 1.09
CA GLY A 260 16.62 7.96 0.83
C GLY A 260 15.53 8.49 1.76
N ASN A 261 14.88 7.64 2.57
CA ASN A 261 13.94 8.09 3.61
C ASN A 261 14.62 8.10 4.97
N SER A 262 14.51 9.22 5.71
CA SER A 262 15.00 9.32 7.08
C SER A 262 14.11 8.48 8.01
N THR A 263 14.71 7.54 8.71
CA THR A 263 14.02 6.73 9.74
C THR A 263 14.67 7.05 11.07
N CYS A 264 13.95 7.80 11.91
CA CYS A 264 14.54 8.52 13.02
C CYS A 264 14.22 7.87 14.38
N VAL A 265 15.15 8.02 15.31
CA VAL A 265 14.89 7.98 16.76
C VAL A 265 14.51 9.39 17.18
N MET A 266 13.28 9.59 17.67
CA MET A 266 12.78 10.90 18.11
C MET A 266 12.71 10.96 19.63
N ASN A 267 13.33 11.98 20.20
CA ASN A 267 13.34 12.25 21.65
C ASN A 267 12.42 13.45 21.95
N TYR A 268 11.55 13.27 22.93
CA TYR A 268 10.63 14.28 23.44
C TYR A 268 11.06 14.62 24.88
N ASP A 269 11.44 15.87 25.11
CA ASP A 269 11.87 16.37 26.43
C ASP A 269 10.99 17.55 26.84
N GLY A 270 9.83 17.25 27.40
CA GLY A 270 8.83 18.25 27.77
C GLY A 270 8.29 19.02 26.55
N ALA A 271 8.25 18.37 25.38
CA ALA A 271 7.75 18.98 24.16
C ALA A 271 6.28 19.39 24.31
N VAL A 272 5.94 20.60 23.88
CA VAL A 272 4.56 21.08 23.87
C VAL A 272 3.75 20.28 22.86
N GLY A 273 2.65 19.70 23.32
CA GLY A 273 1.72 18.93 22.49
C GLY A 273 0.27 19.33 22.72
N TYR A 274 -0.55 19.14 21.69
CA TYR A 274 -1.98 19.48 21.71
C TYR A 274 -2.80 18.23 21.45
N LEU A 275 -3.78 17.93 22.31
CA LEU A 275 -4.62 16.74 22.19
C LEU A 275 -5.46 16.77 20.89
N ILE A 276 -5.48 15.67 20.16
CA ILE A 276 -6.41 15.44 19.04
C ILE A 276 -7.58 14.58 19.53
N GLY A 277 -8.80 15.07 19.31
CA GLY A 277 -10.02 14.39 19.71
C GLY A 277 -10.20 14.32 21.23
N GLU A 278 -10.55 13.14 21.75
CA GLU A 278 -10.84 12.91 23.17
C GLU A 278 -9.67 12.24 23.88
N GLU A 279 -9.50 12.54 25.18
CA GLU A 279 -8.56 11.81 26.04
C GLU A 279 -8.85 10.30 26.01
N HIS A 280 -7.79 9.49 25.99
CA HIS A 280 -7.87 8.03 26.01
C HIS A 280 -8.53 7.40 24.78
N LYS A 281 -8.72 8.17 23.68
CA LYS A 281 -9.23 7.72 22.39
C LYS A 281 -8.18 7.82 21.27
N GLY A 282 -6.90 7.99 21.63
CA GLY A 282 -5.82 8.19 20.66
C GLY A 282 -5.69 7.07 19.63
N MET A 283 -5.95 5.83 20.03
CA MET A 283 -5.95 4.70 19.07
C MET A 283 -7.01 4.87 18.00
N ARG A 284 -8.22 5.35 18.33
CA ARG A 284 -9.28 5.58 17.34
C ARG A 284 -8.86 6.63 16.31
N ALA A 285 -8.29 7.73 16.75
CA ALA A 285 -7.81 8.78 15.86
C ALA A 285 -6.62 8.32 15.00
N MET A 286 -5.69 7.57 15.59
CA MET A 286 -4.55 7.02 14.87
C MET A 286 -4.94 5.93 13.86
N PHE A 287 -6.03 5.18 14.09
CA PHE A 287 -6.51 4.18 13.12
C PHE A 287 -6.99 4.81 11.81
N THR A 288 -7.45 6.05 11.80
CA THR A 288 -7.75 6.77 10.54
C THR A 288 -6.51 6.83 9.66
N MET A 289 -5.40 7.35 10.18
CA MET A 289 -4.11 7.38 9.49
C MET A 289 -3.59 5.98 9.14
N MET A 290 -3.68 5.03 10.08
CA MET A 290 -3.17 3.68 9.88
C MET A 290 -3.93 2.89 8.79
N ASN A 291 -5.23 3.12 8.61
CA ASN A 291 -6.00 2.42 7.57
C ASN A 291 -5.62 2.92 6.18
N GLU A 292 -5.45 4.24 6.01
CA GLU A 292 -4.91 4.81 4.78
C GLU A 292 -3.48 4.34 4.52
N ALA A 293 -2.62 4.39 5.54
CA ALA A 293 -1.25 3.89 5.44
C ALA A 293 -1.19 2.41 5.02
N ARG A 294 -2.12 1.56 5.48
CA ARG A 294 -2.16 0.14 5.10
C ARG A 294 -2.50 -0.08 3.62
N LEU A 295 -3.40 0.72 3.05
CA LEU A 295 -3.67 0.70 1.61
C LEU A 295 -2.42 1.13 0.84
N GLY A 296 -1.80 2.25 1.26
CA GLY A 296 -0.55 2.76 0.68
C GLY A 296 0.60 1.74 0.77
N VAL A 297 0.72 1.00 1.88
CA VAL A 297 1.74 -0.06 2.02
C VAL A 297 1.44 -1.26 1.11
N GLY A 298 0.16 -1.65 0.96
CA GLY A 298 -0.22 -2.64 -0.05
C GLY A 298 0.19 -2.21 -1.46
N MET A 299 -0.02 -0.93 -1.77
CA MET A 299 0.42 -0.32 -3.02
C MET A 299 1.95 -0.32 -3.19
N GLN A 300 2.73 -0.14 -2.12
CA GLN A 300 4.21 -0.27 -2.19
C GLN A 300 4.64 -1.66 -2.66
N GLY A 301 3.94 -2.73 -2.23
CA GLY A 301 4.19 -4.09 -2.71
C GLY A 301 3.96 -4.22 -4.22
N LEU A 302 2.85 -3.68 -4.72
CA LEU A 302 2.58 -3.58 -6.15
C LEU A 302 3.64 -2.76 -6.88
N SER A 303 3.92 -1.56 -6.40
CA SER A 303 4.78 -0.57 -7.06
C SER A 303 6.21 -1.09 -7.27
N GLN A 304 6.79 -1.73 -6.26
CA GLN A 304 8.13 -2.32 -6.38
C GLN A 304 8.13 -3.56 -7.29
N ALA A 305 7.06 -4.36 -7.28
CA ALA A 305 6.89 -5.47 -8.22
C ALA A 305 6.76 -4.98 -9.67
N GLU A 306 5.98 -3.92 -9.91
CA GLU A 306 5.75 -3.35 -11.24
C GLU A 306 7.06 -2.84 -11.87
N VAL A 307 7.79 -1.96 -11.17
CA VAL A 307 9.04 -1.42 -11.73
C VAL A 307 10.11 -2.49 -11.91
N ALA A 308 10.20 -3.45 -10.99
CA ALA A 308 11.12 -4.58 -11.13
C ALA A 308 10.76 -5.47 -12.32
N TYR A 309 9.47 -5.74 -12.54
CA TYR A 309 8.96 -6.49 -13.68
C TYR A 309 9.30 -5.81 -15.01
N GLN A 310 9.07 -4.50 -15.15
CA GLN A 310 9.39 -3.74 -16.36
C GLN A 310 10.86 -3.92 -16.75
N ASN A 311 11.76 -3.75 -15.81
CA ASN A 311 13.19 -3.93 -16.02
C ASN A 311 13.56 -5.39 -16.35
N ALA A 312 12.89 -6.36 -15.74
CA ALA A 312 13.10 -7.79 -16.06
C ALA A 312 12.65 -8.13 -17.49
N VAL A 313 11.57 -7.53 -17.97
CA VAL A 313 11.10 -7.69 -19.38
C VAL A 313 12.10 -7.09 -20.35
N GLU A 314 12.58 -5.86 -20.10
CA GLU A 314 13.58 -5.22 -20.94
C GLU A 314 14.85 -6.06 -21.04
N TYR A 315 15.39 -6.50 -19.89
CA TYR A 315 16.56 -7.36 -19.85
C TYR A 315 16.35 -8.69 -20.57
N ALA A 316 15.18 -9.34 -20.40
CA ALA A 316 14.89 -10.62 -21.04
C ALA A 316 14.77 -10.53 -22.57
N ASN A 317 14.36 -9.37 -23.10
CA ASN A 317 14.33 -9.10 -24.53
C ASN A 317 15.72 -8.83 -25.14
N ASP A 318 16.59 -8.18 -24.38
CA ASP A 318 17.93 -7.79 -24.84
C ASP A 318 18.98 -8.92 -24.67
N ARG A 319 18.93 -9.62 -23.53
CA ARG A 319 19.94 -10.62 -23.16
C ARG A 319 19.83 -11.89 -24.00
N LEU A 320 20.89 -12.20 -24.74
CA LEU A 320 20.98 -13.40 -25.58
C LEU A 320 21.66 -14.55 -24.81
N GLN A 321 20.98 -15.67 -24.59
CA GLN A 321 21.55 -16.88 -24.02
C GLN A 321 20.78 -18.14 -24.45
N GLY A 322 21.53 -19.14 -24.93
CA GLY A 322 20.94 -20.41 -25.37
C GLY A 322 20.19 -20.35 -26.69
N ARG A 323 19.47 -21.41 -27.02
CA ARG A 323 18.54 -21.53 -28.17
C ARG A 323 17.24 -22.16 -27.68
N ASP A 324 16.13 -21.74 -28.22
CA ASP A 324 14.85 -22.39 -28.00
C ASP A 324 14.92 -23.86 -28.47
N VAL A 325 14.42 -24.80 -27.67
CA VAL A 325 14.46 -26.24 -27.94
C VAL A 325 13.63 -26.63 -29.16
N THR A 326 12.69 -25.77 -29.59
CA THR A 326 11.85 -25.96 -30.79
C THR A 326 12.48 -25.38 -32.05
N GLY A 327 13.70 -24.84 -31.95
CA GLY A 327 14.44 -24.20 -33.04
C GLY A 327 14.71 -22.71 -32.75
N ALA A 328 15.83 -22.21 -33.31
CA ALA A 328 16.25 -20.82 -33.12
C ALA A 328 15.15 -19.80 -33.47
N LYS A 329 14.90 -18.87 -32.57
CA LYS A 329 13.91 -17.78 -32.75
C LYS A 329 14.55 -16.51 -33.32
N ALA A 330 15.86 -16.35 -33.13
CA ALA A 330 16.68 -15.31 -33.75
C ALA A 330 17.91 -15.96 -34.43
N PRO A 331 17.72 -16.65 -35.55
CA PRO A 331 18.79 -17.45 -36.22
C PRO A 331 19.96 -16.57 -36.66
N GLU A 332 19.72 -15.29 -36.92
CA GLU A 332 20.73 -14.31 -37.34
C GLU A 332 21.62 -13.83 -36.17
N LYS A 333 21.22 -14.08 -34.91
CA LYS A 333 21.97 -13.71 -33.71
C LYS A 333 22.77 -14.91 -33.18
N PRO A 334 23.81 -14.68 -32.36
CA PRO A 334 24.64 -15.77 -31.81
C PRO A 334 23.89 -16.67 -30.82
N ALA A 335 22.79 -16.16 -30.22
CA ALA A 335 21.89 -16.88 -29.31
C ALA A 335 20.48 -16.26 -29.41
N ASP A 336 19.48 -16.92 -28.82
CA ASP A 336 18.13 -16.36 -28.72
C ASP A 336 18.02 -15.43 -27.50
N PRO A 337 17.09 -14.44 -27.52
CA PRO A 337 16.75 -13.65 -26.34
C PRO A 337 16.17 -14.51 -25.20
N LEU A 338 16.44 -14.16 -23.96
CA LEU A 338 15.93 -14.90 -22.79
C LEU A 338 14.39 -15.04 -22.80
N ILE A 339 13.69 -14.04 -23.30
CA ILE A 339 12.21 -13.99 -23.36
C ILE A 339 11.59 -15.19 -24.12
N VAL A 340 12.33 -15.89 -24.95
CA VAL A 340 11.79 -17.05 -25.70
C VAL A 340 11.72 -18.31 -24.85
N HIS A 341 12.50 -18.40 -23.77
CA HIS A 341 12.59 -19.59 -22.95
C HIS A 341 11.36 -19.74 -22.03
N PRO A 342 10.74 -20.94 -21.97
CA PRO A 342 9.48 -21.15 -21.25
C PRO A 342 9.55 -20.81 -19.75
N ASP A 343 10.68 -21.08 -19.07
CA ASP A 343 10.81 -20.75 -17.65
C ASP A 343 10.91 -19.24 -17.39
N ILE A 344 11.61 -18.51 -18.24
CA ILE A 344 11.66 -17.04 -18.20
C ILE A 344 10.26 -16.47 -18.43
N ARG A 345 9.55 -16.96 -19.45
CA ARG A 345 8.15 -16.54 -19.72
C ARG A 345 7.22 -16.84 -18.55
N ARG A 346 7.36 -18.02 -17.92
CA ARG A 346 6.61 -18.35 -16.71
C ARG A 346 6.82 -17.30 -15.61
N SER A 347 8.08 -16.97 -15.33
CA SER A 347 8.44 -15.97 -14.31
C SER A 347 7.89 -14.58 -14.64
N LEU A 348 8.01 -14.13 -15.90
CA LEU A 348 7.48 -12.84 -16.32
C LEU A 348 5.94 -12.80 -16.32
N MET A 349 5.27 -13.90 -16.69
CA MET A 349 3.80 -13.99 -16.62
C MET A 349 3.28 -13.99 -15.17
N GLU A 350 4.01 -14.59 -14.23
CA GLU A 350 3.67 -14.51 -12.80
C GLU A 350 3.72 -13.06 -12.31
N GLN A 351 4.77 -12.33 -12.66
CA GLN A 351 4.96 -10.94 -12.29
C GLN A 351 3.91 -10.03 -12.94
N LYS A 352 3.69 -10.16 -14.25
CA LYS A 352 2.70 -9.37 -14.99
C LYS A 352 1.28 -9.58 -14.46
N SER A 353 0.88 -10.83 -14.30
CA SER A 353 -0.48 -11.14 -13.86
C SER A 353 -0.73 -10.73 -12.41
N PHE A 354 0.30 -10.69 -11.58
CA PHE A 354 0.21 -10.10 -10.24
C PHE A 354 0.08 -8.58 -10.30
N ALA A 355 0.99 -7.89 -11.00
CA ALA A 355 1.02 -6.43 -11.01
C ALA A 355 -0.29 -5.82 -11.54
N GLU A 356 -0.80 -6.31 -12.67
CA GLU A 356 -2.05 -5.82 -13.26
C GLU A 356 -3.29 -6.18 -12.41
N GLY A 357 -3.33 -7.39 -11.84
CA GLY A 357 -4.41 -7.80 -10.94
C GLY A 357 -4.40 -7.01 -9.62
N ALA A 358 -3.23 -6.76 -9.05
CA ALA A 358 -3.05 -5.98 -7.82
C ALA A 358 -3.44 -4.51 -8.02
N ARG A 359 -3.09 -3.91 -9.17
CA ARG A 359 -3.53 -2.55 -9.54
C ARG A 359 -5.04 -2.45 -9.58
N ALA A 360 -5.70 -3.38 -10.26
CA ALA A 360 -7.16 -3.42 -10.30
C ALA A 360 -7.77 -3.59 -8.89
N PHE A 361 -7.16 -4.41 -8.04
CA PHE A 361 -7.63 -4.63 -6.68
C PHE A 361 -7.47 -3.40 -5.79
N ILE A 362 -6.35 -2.69 -5.88
CA ILE A 362 -6.11 -1.47 -5.10
C ILE A 362 -7.04 -0.34 -5.57
N LEU A 363 -7.19 -0.12 -6.87
CA LEU A 363 -8.09 0.90 -7.40
C LEU A 363 -9.56 0.59 -7.07
N TRP A 364 -9.98 -0.67 -7.10
CA TRP A 364 -11.29 -1.07 -6.61
C TRP A 364 -11.47 -0.78 -5.11
N GLY A 365 -10.46 -1.07 -4.28
CA GLY A 365 -10.45 -0.68 -2.86
C GLY A 365 -10.59 0.83 -2.66
N ALA A 366 -9.92 1.63 -3.49
CA ALA A 366 -10.00 3.09 -3.46
C ALA A 366 -11.40 3.61 -3.83
N THR A 367 -12.08 3.01 -4.83
CA THR A 367 -13.48 3.37 -5.14
C THR A 367 -14.43 3.07 -3.97
N MET A 368 -14.18 2.04 -3.18
CA MET A 368 -14.97 1.75 -1.98
C MET A 368 -14.73 2.77 -0.86
N ILE A 369 -13.49 3.27 -0.72
CA ILE A 369 -13.18 4.38 0.20
C ILE A 369 -13.93 5.64 -0.23
N ASP A 370 -13.92 5.96 -1.52
CA ASP A 370 -14.68 7.08 -2.05
C ASP A 370 -16.19 6.92 -1.82
N ALA A 371 -16.76 5.74 -2.07
CA ALA A 371 -18.17 5.46 -1.80
C ALA A 371 -18.52 5.65 -0.31
N ALA A 372 -17.65 5.16 0.59
CA ALA A 372 -17.84 5.33 2.02
C ALA A 372 -17.78 6.81 2.46
N HIS A 373 -16.78 7.55 2.00
CA HIS A 373 -16.53 8.91 2.48
C HIS A 373 -17.38 9.96 1.75
N ARG A 374 -17.55 9.85 0.43
CA ARG A 374 -18.26 10.84 -0.40
C ARG A 374 -19.76 10.59 -0.49
N ALA A 375 -20.16 9.30 -0.55
CA ALA A 375 -21.58 8.91 -0.63
C ALA A 375 -22.17 8.42 0.70
N GLY A 376 -21.36 8.20 1.74
CA GLY A 376 -21.79 7.67 3.03
C GLY A 376 -22.20 6.20 2.97
N ASP A 377 -21.67 5.41 2.01
CA ASP A 377 -21.98 4.01 1.82
C ASP A 377 -21.31 3.14 2.91
N LYS A 378 -22.11 2.67 3.87
CA LYS A 378 -21.66 1.84 5.00
C LYS A 378 -21.31 0.42 4.59
N ASP A 379 -21.87 -0.09 3.51
CA ASP A 379 -21.55 -1.43 3.03
C ASP A 379 -20.20 -1.42 2.32
N ALA A 380 -19.89 -0.39 1.54
CA ALA A 380 -18.57 -0.16 0.99
C ALA A 380 -17.50 0.01 2.09
N ASP A 381 -17.79 0.81 3.14
CA ASP A 381 -16.90 0.96 4.31
C ASP A 381 -16.61 -0.39 4.98
N GLY A 382 -17.65 -1.19 5.19
CA GLY A 382 -17.50 -2.53 5.77
C GLY A 382 -16.66 -3.47 4.91
N ILE A 383 -16.87 -3.47 3.60
CA ILE A 383 -16.10 -4.32 2.67
C ILE A 383 -14.64 -3.87 2.61
N VAL A 384 -14.36 -2.57 2.45
CA VAL A 384 -12.96 -2.10 2.41
C VAL A 384 -12.24 -2.34 3.74
N SER A 385 -12.95 -2.21 4.87
CA SER A 385 -12.42 -2.57 6.19
C SER A 385 -12.01 -4.05 6.29
N LEU A 386 -12.79 -4.96 5.68
CA LEU A 386 -12.45 -6.38 5.57
C LEU A 386 -11.24 -6.61 4.66
N LEU A 387 -11.15 -5.89 3.53
CA LEU A 387 -10.12 -6.07 2.52
C LEU A 387 -8.77 -5.44 2.90
N THR A 388 -8.74 -4.42 3.77
CA THR A 388 -7.52 -3.69 4.16
C THR A 388 -6.37 -4.62 4.62
N PRO A 389 -6.56 -5.59 5.55
CA PRO A 389 -5.49 -6.51 5.94
C PRO A 389 -5.04 -7.42 4.79
N ILE A 390 -5.91 -7.73 3.84
CA ILE A 390 -5.60 -8.54 2.66
C ILE A 390 -4.77 -7.72 1.67
N ILE A 391 -5.20 -6.50 1.37
CA ILE A 391 -4.45 -5.56 0.50
C ILE A 391 -3.03 -5.40 1.06
N LYS A 392 -2.90 -5.09 2.35
CA LYS A 392 -1.59 -4.89 2.96
C LYS A 392 -0.77 -6.18 3.01
N GLY A 393 -1.32 -7.27 3.56
CA GLY A 393 -0.56 -8.48 3.82
C GLY A 393 -0.22 -9.26 2.56
N PHE A 394 -1.22 -9.59 1.75
CA PHE A 394 -1.04 -10.39 0.54
C PHE A 394 -0.24 -9.66 -0.54
N LEU A 395 -0.56 -8.39 -0.82
CA LEU A 395 0.12 -7.67 -1.90
C LEU A 395 1.59 -7.38 -1.58
N THR A 396 1.94 -7.17 -0.31
CA THR A 396 3.34 -6.96 0.06
C THR A 396 4.15 -8.25 0.07
N ASP A 397 3.57 -9.38 0.48
CA ASP A 397 4.25 -10.68 0.42
C ASP A 397 4.52 -11.09 -1.03
N VAL A 398 3.48 -11.08 -1.87
CA VAL A 398 3.61 -11.49 -3.27
C VAL A 398 4.40 -10.45 -4.08
N GLY A 399 4.25 -9.16 -3.75
CA GLY A 399 5.05 -8.09 -4.35
C GLY A 399 6.55 -8.28 -4.10
N TYR A 400 6.93 -8.56 -2.87
CA TYR A 400 8.32 -8.89 -2.53
C TYR A 400 8.84 -10.12 -3.30
N ASP A 401 8.06 -11.20 -3.35
CA ASP A 401 8.42 -12.40 -4.13
C ASP A 401 8.62 -12.08 -5.62
N ASN A 402 7.84 -11.16 -6.18
CA ASN A 402 7.98 -10.75 -7.57
C ASN A 402 9.25 -9.93 -7.81
N THR A 403 9.70 -9.10 -6.86
CA THR A 403 11.01 -8.42 -6.99
C THR A 403 12.16 -9.41 -7.02
N ILE A 404 12.09 -10.50 -6.24
CA ILE A 404 13.08 -11.60 -6.27
C ILE A 404 13.06 -12.31 -7.63
N LYS A 405 11.87 -12.59 -8.17
CA LYS A 405 11.72 -13.23 -9.49
C LYS A 405 12.26 -12.33 -10.60
N ALA A 406 12.04 -11.02 -10.52
CA ALA A 406 12.59 -10.05 -11.45
C ALA A 406 14.13 -10.04 -11.40
N GLN A 407 14.72 -9.99 -10.20
CA GLN A 407 16.15 -10.12 -9.99
C GLN A 407 16.70 -11.45 -10.55
N GLN A 408 15.96 -12.55 -10.39
CA GLN A 408 16.34 -13.88 -10.91
C GLN A 408 16.45 -13.91 -12.43
N VAL A 409 15.59 -13.18 -13.16
CA VAL A 409 15.64 -13.06 -14.63
C VAL A 409 16.98 -12.50 -15.11
N TYR A 410 17.60 -11.62 -14.33
CA TYR A 410 18.94 -11.07 -14.62
C TYR A 410 20.07 -12.07 -14.41
N GLY A 411 19.81 -13.22 -13.76
CA GLY A 411 20.86 -14.19 -13.41
C GLY A 411 21.95 -13.55 -12.56
N GLY A 412 23.22 -13.79 -12.89
CA GLY A 412 24.36 -13.23 -12.15
C GLY A 412 24.38 -11.70 -12.11
N HIS A 413 23.92 -11.03 -13.16
CA HIS A 413 23.80 -9.57 -13.19
C HIS A 413 22.82 -9.05 -12.14
N GLY A 414 21.74 -9.77 -11.83
CA GLY A 414 20.78 -9.37 -10.81
C GLY A 414 21.36 -9.30 -9.39
N TYR A 415 22.49 -9.96 -9.15
CA TYR A 415 23.21 -9.93 -7.86
C TYR A 415 24.23 -8.79 -7.75
N ILE A 416 24.52 -8.11 -8.87
CA ILE A 416 25.50 -7.02 -8.94
C ILE A 416 24.77 -5.68 -8.80
N GLU A 417 25.18 -4.87 -7.82
CA GLU A 417 24.58 -3.58 -7.45
C GLU A 417 24.48 -2.59 -8.63
N GLU A 418 25.42 -2.62 -9.57
CA GLU A 418 25.42 -1.74 -10.75
C GLU A 418 24.18 -1.91 -11.64
N TRP A 419 23.52 -3.09 -11.59
CA TRP A 419 22.30 -3.37 -12.34
C TRP A 419 21.03 -2.86 -11.63
N GLY A 420 21.10 -2.47 -10.35
CA GLY A 420 20.05 -1.82 -9.59
C GLY A 420 18.89 -2.72 -9.13
N MET A 421 18.87 -4.01 -9.51
CA MET A 421 17.76 -4.90 -9.18
C MET A 421 17.68 -5.27 -7.69
N SER A 422 18.81 -5.23 -6.98
CA SER A 422 18.85 -5.49 -5.54
C SER A 422 18.05 -4.45 -4.75
N GLN A 423 18.05 -3.19 -5.19
CA GLN A 423 17.35 -2.11 -4.52
C GLN A 423 15.85 -2.40 -4.41
N TYR A 424 15.19 -2.82 -5.49
CA TYR A 424 13.75 -3.13 -5.46
C TYR A 424 13.41 -4.22 -4.45
N THR A 425 14.25 -5.25 -4.35
CA THR A 425 14.07 -6.32 -3.36
C THR A 425 14.30 -5.80 -1.93
N ARG A 426 15.32 -4.96 -1.70
CA ARG A 426 15.62 -4.39 -0.40
C ARG A 426 14.53 -3.40 0.06
N ASP A 427 14.07 -2.55 -0.84
CA ASP A 427 13.03 -1.56 -0.57
C ASP A 427 11.67 -2.22 -0.32
N ALA A 428 11.29 -3.23 -1.11
CA ALA A 428 10.02 -3.95 -0.93
C ALA A 428 9.93 -4.68 0.42
N ARG A 429 11.07 -5.12 1.00
CA ARG A 429 11.08 -5.97 2.20
C ARG A 429 10.43 -5.33 3.42
N ILE A 430 10.56 -4.04 3.60
CA ILE A 430 10.01 -3.34 4.76
C ILE A 430 8.48 -3.34 4.77
N ALA A 431 7.85 -3.33 3.59
CA ALA A 431 6.39 -3.30 3.46
C ALA A 431 5.69 -4.50 4.12
N MET A 432 6.39 -5.64 4.26
CA MET A 432 5.87 -6.81 4.97
C MET A 432 5.94 -6.67 6.51
N ILE A 433 6.72 -5.73 7.03
CA ILE A 433 7.07 -5.61 8.45
C ILE A 433 6.33 -4.48 9.13
N TYR A 434 6.40 -3.26 8.58
CA TYR A 434 5.81 -2.08 9.22
C TYR A 434 4.29 -1.96 8.98
N GLU A 435 3.64 -1.00 9.62
CA GLU A 435 2.19 -0.76 9.60
C GLU A 435 1.35 -1.98 10.04
N GLY A 436 1.95 -2.77 10.94
CA GLY A 436 1.47 -4.08 11.35
C GLY A 436 2.02 -5.17 10.45
N ALA A 437 2.93 -6.01 10.99
CA ALA A 437 3.52 -7.13 10.26
C ALA A 437 2.44 -8.02 9.63
N ASN A 438 2.75 -8.68 8.52
CA ASN A 438 1.73 -9.43 7.75
C ASN A 438 1.05 -10.54 8.56
N GLY A 439 1.76 -11.17 9.50
CA GLY A 439 1.13 -12.08 10.48
C GLY A 439 0.08 -11.37 11.37
N VAL A 440 0.32 -10.11 11.75
CA VAL A 440 -0.66 -9.31 12.52
C VAL A 440 -1.87 -8.95 11.65
N GLN A 441 -1.68 -8.68 10.35
CA GLN A 441 -2.78 -8.47 9.41
C GLN A 441 -3.64 -9.73 9.27
N ALA A 442 -3.02 -10.89 9.15
CA ALA A 442 -3.70 -12.17 9.10
C ALA A 442 -4.50 -12.46 10.38
N LEU A 443 -3.92 -12.17 11.54
CA LEU A 443 -4.61 -12.30 12.84
C LEU A 443 -5.76 -11.30 12.98
N ASP A 444 -5.61 -10.06 12.51
CA ASP A 444 -6.68 -9.06 12.50
C ASP A 444 -7.84 -9.50 11.60
N LEU A 445 -7.54 -10.04 10.41
CA LEU A 445 -8.53 -10.58 9.50
C LEU A 445 -9.37 -11.67 10.16
N VAL A 446 -8.72 -12.72 10.67
CA VAL A 446 -9.42 -13.90 11.19
C VAL A 446 -10.01 -13.65 12.58
N GLY A 447 -9.28 -12.99 13.48
CA GLY A 447 -9.69 -12.77 14.87
C GLY A 447 -10.72 -11.66 15.06
N ARG A 448 -10.82 -10.71 14.13
CA ARG A 448 -11.69 -9.54 14.28
C ARG A 448 -12.58 -9.28 13.06
N LYS A 449 -12.01 -9.17 11.86
CA LYS A 449 -12.73 -8.70 10.67
C LYS A 449 -13.80 -9.70 10.19
N LEU A 450 -13.50 -11.00 10.21
CA LEU A 450 -14.46 -12.02 9.80
C LEU A 450 -15.73 -12.03 10.65
N ALA A 451 -15.63 -11.78 11.95
CA ALA A 451 -16.75 -11.77 12.87
C ALA A 451 -17.40 -10.39 13.05
N GLN A 452 -16.83 -9.35 12.47
CA GLN A 452 -17.33 -7.99 12.61
C GLN A 452 -18.78 -7.89 12.10
N ASP A 453 -19.64 -7.21 12.85
CA ASP A 453 -21.08 -7.06 12.56
C ASP A 453 -21.79 -8.39 12.25
N GLY A 454 -21.42 -9.44 12.99
CA GLY A 454 -22.00 -10.78 12.81
C GLY A 454 -21.59 -11.47 11.51
N GLY A 455 -20.48 -11.06 10.90
CA GLY A 455 -20.01 -11.61 9.63
C GLY A 455 -20.66 -10.99 8.40
N LYS A 456 -21.38 -9.86 8.56
CA LYS A 456 -22.08 -9.17 7.46
C LYS A 456 -21.16 -8.87 6.27
N HIS A 457 -19.96 -8.35 6.53
CA HIS A 457 -19.07 -7.88 5.47
C HIS A 457 -18.45 -9.02 4.66
N VAL A 458 -18.09 -10.13 5.29
CA VAL A 458 -17.60 -11.31 4.57
C VAL A 458 -18.71 -11.96 3.74
N MET A 459 -19.94 -11.97 4.25
CA MET A 459 -21.09 -12.45 3.47
C MET A 459 -21.38 -11.53 2.28
N ALA A 460 -21.32 -10.21 2.46
CA ALA A 460 -21.48 -9.25 1.38
C ALA A 460 -20.42 -9.44 0.28
N PHE A 461 -19.18 -9.74 0.66
CA PHE A 461 -18.12 -10.07 -0.32
C PHE A 461 -18.47 -11.36 -1.10
N PHE A 462 -18.92 -12.42 -0.43
CA PHE A 462 -19.32 -13.65 -1.13
C PHE A 462 -20.53 -13.44 -2.05
N ASP A 463 -21.50 -12.65 -1.62
CA ASP A 463 -22.66 -12.31 -2.45
C ASP A 463 -22.26 -11.48 -3.67
N LEU A 464 -21.27 -10.57 -3.54
CA LEU A 464 -20.71 -9.81 -4.65
C LEU A 464 -20.07 -10.73 -5.69
N VAL A 465 -19.20 -11.66 -5.25
CA VAL A 465 -18.56 -12.65 -6.15
C VAL A 465 -19.62 -13.54 -6.82
N LYS A 466 -20.59 -14.04 -6.06
CA LYS A 466 -21.66 -14.89 -6.55
C LYS A 466 -22.55 -14.17 -7.57
N SER A 467 -22.93 -12.93 -7.29
CA SER A 467 -23.74 -12.12 -8.21
C SER A 467 -22.96 -11.86 -9.51
N PHE A 468 -21.69 -11.46 -9.43
CA PHE A 468 -20.85 -11.27 -10.60
C PHE A 468 -20.81 -12.53 -11.48
N ILE A 469 -20.57 -13.70 -10.89
CA ILE A 469 -20.56 -14.98 -11.63
C ILE A 469 -21.93 -15.23 -12.29
N LYS A 470 -23.02 -15.09 -11.52
CA LYS A 470 -24.38 -15.35 -12.00
C LYS A 470 -24.79 -14.43 -13.16
N ASP A 471 -24.45 -13.15 -13.07
CA ASP A 471 -24.88 -12.12 -14.04
C ASP A 471 -24.11 -12.23 -15.36
N ASN A 472 -22.94 -12.88 -15.34
CA ASN A 472 -22.08 -13.01 -16.52
C ASN A 472 -22.01 -14.44 -17.10
N ALA A 473 -22.55 -15.45 -16.42
CA ALA A 473 -22.54 -16.84 -16.88
C ALA A 473 -23.48 -17.07 -18.08
N GLY A 474 -23.04 -17.94 -18.99
CA GLY A 474 -23.82 -18.36 -20.17
C GLY A 474 -23.83 -17.38 -21.33
N GLN A 475 -23.03 -16.32 -21.25
CA GLN A 475 -22.88 -15.33 -22.35
C GLN A 475 -21.80 -15.73 -23.34
N ASP A 476 -20.71 -16.33 -22.88
CA ASP A 476 -19.58 -16.83 -23.65
C ASP A 476 -19.02 -18.09 -22.97
N GLU A 477 -19.05 -19.23 -23.70
CA GLU A 477 -18.63 -20.54 -23.17
C GLU A 477 -17.13 -20.56 -22.80
N ALA A 478 -16.26 -19.87 -23.57
CA ALA A 478 -14.83 -19.81 -23.28
C ALA A 478 -14.56 -18.96 -22.06
N TYR A 479 -15.24 -17.83 -21.91
CA TYR A 479 -15.14 -16.98 -20.73
C TYR A 479 -15.63 -17.70 -19.46
N ASP A 480 -16.74 -18.41 -19.54
CA ASP A 480 -17.25 -19.20 -18.42
C ASP A 480 -16.19 -20.23 -17.97
N ALA A 481 -15.63 -20.98 -18.91
CA ALA A 481 -14.65 -22.02 -18.60
C ALA A 481 -13.30 -21.47 -18.10
N GLU A 482 -12.85 -20.34 -18.66
CA GLU A 482 -11.50 -19.80 -18.40
C GLU A 482 -11.45 -18.84 -17.20
N PHE A 483 -12.57 -18.16 -16.87
CA PHE A 483 -12.61 -17.14 -15.80
C PHE A 483 -13.64 -17.45 -14.72
N LEU A 484 -14.89 -17.75 -15.07
CA LEU A 484 -15.97 -17.86 -14.06
C LEU A 484 -15.91 -19.16 -13.26
N GLU A 485 -15.67 -20.32 -13.90
CA GLU A 485 -15.58 -21.59 -13.18
C GLU A 485 -14.35 -21.67 -12.26
N PRO A 486 -13.13 -21.20 -12.64
CA PRO A 486 -12.01 -21.10 -11.70
C PRO A 486 -12.29 -20.17 -10.53
N LEU A 487 -12.89 -18.98 -10.75
CA LEU A 487 -13.26 -18.05 -9.70
C LEU A 487 -14.28 -18.66 -8.72
N LYS A 488 -15.26 -19.36 -9.26
CA LYS A 488 -16.30 -20.07 -8.46
C LYS A 488 -15.68 -21.17 -7.59
N ALA A 489 -14.72 -21.93 -8.13
CA ALA A 489 -14.00 -22.96 -7.38
C ALA A 489 -13.19 -22.34 -6.23
N ALA A 490 -12.39 -21.30 -6.51
CA ALA A 490 -11.59 -20.61 -5.51
C ALA A 490 -12.46 -19.95 -4.41
N SER A 491 -13.60 -19.37 -4.80
CA SER A 491 -14.57 -18.80 -3.84
C SER A 491 -15.17 -19.88 -2.91
N LYS A 492 -15.41 -21.08 -3.42
CA LYS A 492 -15.87 -22.23 -2.59
C LYS A 492 -14.79 -22.67 -1.61
N ASP A 493 -13.53 -22.71 -2.03
CA ASP A 493 -12.41 -23.03 -1.13
C ASP A 493 -12.34 -22.01 0.01
N LEU A 494 -12.44 -20.72 -0.29
CA LEU A 494 -12.43 -19.65 0.70
C LEU A 494 -13.61 -19.77 1.68
N GLN A 495 -14.83 -20.10 1.19
CA GLN A 495 -15.98 -20.35 2.03
C GLN A 495 -15.75 -21.57 2.94
N ALA A 496 -15.17 -22.65 2.42
CA ALA A 496 -14.86 -23.85 3.19
C ALA A 496 -13.85 -23.56 4.31
N ALA A 497 -12.84 -22.72 4.06
CA ALA A 497 -11.88 -22.26 5.07
C ALA A 497 -12.57 -21.42 6.17
N GLY A 498 -13.44 -20.49 5.80
CA GLY A 498 -14.23 -19.71 6.76
C GLY A 498 -15.14 -20.59 7.63
N MET A 499 -15.79 -21.59 7.03
CA MET A 499 -16.59 -22.57 7.76
C MET A 499 -15.75 -23.42 8.72
N TYR A 500 -14.53 -23.81 8.30
CA TYR A 500 -13.62 -24.53 9.18
C TYR A 500 -13.29 -23.71 10.44
N PHE A 501 -13.01 -22.42 10.30
CA PHE A 501 -12.75 -21.53 11.43
C PHE A 501 -13.96 -21.41 12.36
N MET A 502 -15.16 -21.25 11.83
CA MET A 502 -16.39 -21.20 12.65
C MET A 502 -16.62 -22.49 13.45
N GLN A 503 -16.34 -23.65 12.85
CA GLN A 503 -16.59 -24.96 13.49
C GLN A 503 -15.48 -25.32 14.50
N ASN A 504 -14.24 -24.99 14.23
CA ASN A 504 -13.08 -25.48 14.98
C ASN A 504 -12.41 -24.40 15.84
N GLY A 505 -12.55 -23.11 15.49
CA GLY A 505 -11.91 -22.01 16.20
C GLY A 505 -12.53 -21.76 17.59
N MET A 506 -13.80 -22.02 17.77
CA MET A 506 -14.45 -21.91 19.10
C MET A 506 -13.98 -23.00 20.08
N THR A 507 -13.69 -24.20 19.58
CA THR A 507 -13.22 -25.33 20.41
C THR A 507 -11.73 -25.18 20.74
N ASN A 508 -10.93 -24.77 19.76
CA ASN A 508 -9.51 -24.47 19.94
C ASN A 508 -9.14 -23.25 19.08
N PRO A 509 -8.98 -22.05 19.68
CA PRO A 509 -8.62 -20.84 18.94
C PRO A 509 -7.36 -20.98 18.10
N ASN A 510 -6.40 -21.81 18.50
CA ASN A 510 -5.17 -22.05 17.74
C ASN A 510 -5.46 -22.63 16.34
N ASN A 511 -6.56 -23.35 16.14
CA ASN A 511 -6.95 -23.86 14.81
C ASN A 511 -7.24 -22.73 13.81
N ALA A 512 -7.83 -21.62 14.26
CA ALA A 512 -8.05 -20.45 13.42
C ALA A 512 -6.77 -19.60 13.30
N LEU A 513 -6.04 -19.41 14.40
CA LEU A 513 -4.85 -18.55 14.42
C LEU A 513 -3.71 -19.14 13.60
N SER A 514 -3.47 -20.45 13.64
CA SER A 514 -2.42 -21.13 12.84
C SER A 514 -2.72 -21.12 11.34
N GLY A 515 -4.00 -21.07 10.94
CA GLY A 515 -4.42 -20.99 9.54
C GLY A 515 -4.62 -19.57 9.03
N SER A 516 -4.46 -18.54 9.87
CA SER A 516 -4.82 -17.15 9.53
C SER A 516 -4.00 -16.59 8.34
N TYR A 517 -2.72 -16.91 8.27
CA TYR A 517 -1.83 -16.46 7.20
C TYR A 517 -2.21 -17.09 5.85
N ASP A 518 -2.46 -18.42 5.84
CA ASP A 518 -2.96 -19.11 4.65
C ASP A 518 -4.33 -18.57 4.20
N PHE A 519 -5.20 -18.21 5.14
CA PHE A 519 -6.52 -17.62 4.83
C PHE A 519 -6.39 -16.25 4.18
N MET A 520 -5.49 -15.40 4.68
CA MET A 520 -5.23 -14.08 4.08
C MET A 520 -4.73 -14.22 2.63
N HIS A 521 -3.82 -15.16 2.37
CA HIS A 521 -3.32 -15.43 1.03
C HIS A 521 -4.40 -15.99 0.10
N MET A 522 -5.19 -16.95 0.60
CA MET A 522 -6.33 -17.50 -0.14
C MET A 522 -7.32 -16.40 -0.54
N PHE A 523 -7.65 -15.51 0.39
CA PHE A 523 -8.56 -14.40 0.14
C PHE A 523 -7.98 -13.45 -0.91
N GLY A 524 -6.69 -13.11 -0.81
CA GLY A 524 -5.99 -12.30 -1.81
C GLY A 524 -6.06 -12.89 -3.22
N HIS A 525 -5.85 -14.20 -3.35
CA HIS A 525 -6.01 -14.90 -4.63
C HIS A 525 -7.43 -14.79 -5.19
N VAL A 526 -8.46 -14.91 -4.36
CA VAL A 526 -9.86 -14.77 -4.80
C VAL A 526 -10.15 -13.33 -5.23
N CYS A 527 -9.62 -12.33 -4.51
CA CYS A 527 -9.76 -10.92 -4.90
C CYS A 527 -9.11 -10.64 -6.27
N LEU A 528 -7.89 -11.10 -6.50
CA LEU A 528 -7.25 -10.94 -7.81
C LEU A 528 -7.97 -11.75 -8.90
N GLY A 529 -8.49 -12.95 -8.58
CA GLY A 529 -9.33 -13.74 -9.47
C GLY A 529 -10.59 -12.98 -9.91
N LEU A 530 -11.25 -12.30 -8.98
CA LEU A 530 -12.41 -11.45 -9.29
C LEU A 530 -12.01 -10.27 -10.22
N MET A 531 -10.87 -9.62 -9.94
CA MET A 531 -10.40 -8.52 -10.79
C MET A 531 -10.05 -9.02 -12.20
N TRP A 532 -9.39 -10.16 -12.32
CA TRP A 532 -9.10 -10.76 -13.63
C TRP A 532 -10.36 -11.16 -14.39
N ALA A 533 -11.38 -11.68 -13.71
CA ALA A 533 -12.67 -11.96 -14.35
C ALA A 533 -13.34 -10.68 -14.86
N ARG A 534 -13.31 -9.58 -14.09
CA ARG A 534 -13.82 -8.27 -14.54
C ARG A 534 -13.04 -7.71 -15.72
N MET A 535 -11.71 -7.71 -15.67
CA MET A 535 -10.85 -7.26 -16.76
C MET A 535 -11.02 -8.12 -18.03
N GLY A 536 -11.19 -9.44 -17.86
CA GLY A 536 -11.47 -10.35 -18.96
C GLY A 536 -12.79 -10.02 -19.66
N LYS A 537 -13.85 -9.75 -18.88
CA LYS A 537 -15.14 -9.33 -19.42
C LYS A 537 -15.03 -8.01 -20.19
N ALA A 538 -14.44 -6.98 -19.58
CA ALA A 538 -14.26 -5.68 -20.23
C ALA A 538 -13.47 -5.79 -21.53
N SER A 539 -12.42 -6.65 -21.55
CA SER A 539 -11.63 -6.88 -22.76
C SER A 539 -12.41 -7.59 -23.87
N LEU A 540 -13.26 -8.56 -23.53
CA LEU A 540 -14.13 -9.23 -24.52
C LEU A 540 -15.17 -8.27 -25.10
N GLU A 541 -15.77 -7.42 -24.26
CA GLU A 541 -16.72 -6.39 -24.69
C GLU A 541 -16.05 -5.37 -25.63
N ALA A 542 -14.84 -4.91 -25.31
CA ALA A 542 -14.08 -4.00 -26.16
C ALA A 542 -13.75 -4.64 -27.54
N LEU A 543 -13.33 -5.89 -27.56
CA LEU A 543 -13.05 -6.63 -28.80
C LEU A 543 -14.33 -6.81 -29.65
N ALA A 544 -15.44 -7.17 -29.02
CA ALA A 544 -16.73 -7.32 -29.71
C ALA A 544 -17.25 -5.99 -30.30
N ASN A 545 -16.97 -4.88 -29.65
CA ASN A 545 -17.33 -3.53 -30.07
C ASN A 545 -16.35 -2.89 -31.07
N GLY A 546 -15.29 -3.61 -31.48
CA GLY A 546 -14.33 -3.14 -32.48
C GLY A 546 -13.37 -2.06 -31.95
N THR A 547 -12.75 -2.33 -30.82
CA THR A 547 -11.72 -1.46 -30.20
C THR A 547 -10.62 -1.08 -31.21
N SER A 548 -10.06 0.13 -31.06
CA SER A 548 -8.89 0.58 -31.83
C SER A 548 -7.58 -0.12 -31.45
N ASP A 549 -7.56 -0.85 -30.31
CA ASP A 549 -6.38 -1.54 -29.78
C ASP A 549 -6.69 -3.00 -29.38
N PRO A 550 -6.94 -3.88 -30.35
CA PRO A 550 -7.25 -5.27 -30.07
C PRO A 550 -6.10 -6.02 -29.38
N GLU A 551 -4.85 -5.68 -29.69
CA GLU A 551 -3.66 -6.34 -29.10
C GLU A 551 -3.58 -6.15 -27.59
N PHE A 552 -3.93 -4.98 -27.08
CA PHE A 552 -4.01 -4.72 -25.64
C PHE A 552 -5.01 -5.67 -24.96
N HIS A 553 -6.22 -5.77 -25.49
CA HIS A 553 -7.28 -6.60 -24.91
C HIS A 553 -6.99 -8.11 -25.05
N GLU A 554 -6.43 -8.56 -26.17
CA GLU A 554 -5.95 -9.94 -26.34
C GLU A 554 -4.85 -10.28 -25.31
N THR A 555 -3.93 -9.34 -25.05
CA THR A 555 -2.89 -9.48 -24.04
C THR A 555 -3.48 -9.57 -22.64
N LYS A 556 -4.51 -8.78 -22.32
CA LYS A 556 -5.24 -8.86 -21.05
C LYS A 556 -5.88 -10.23 -20.86
N LEU A 557 -6.58 -10.73 -21.86
CA LEU A 557 -7.19 -12.06 -21.82
C LEU A 557 -6.14 -13.16 -21.62
N ALA A 558 -5.01 -13.11 -22.34
CA ALA A 558 -3.94 -14.09 -22.18
C ALA A 558 -3.31 -14.05 -20.78
N THR A 559 -3.12 -12.86 -20.22
CA THR A 559 -2.59 -12.67 -18.86
C THR A 559 -3.58 -13.15 -17.80
N GLY A 560 -4.86 -12.85 -17.96
CA GLY A 560 -5.93 -13.31 -17.07
C GLY A 560 -6.07 -14.84 -17.08
N ARG A 561 -6.07 -15.47 -18.24
CA ARG A 561 -6.06 -16.94 -18.37
C ARG A 561 -4.88 -17.58 -17.64
N TYR A 562 -3.70 -16.94 -17.73
CA TYR A 562 -2.54 -17.42 -16.98
C TYR A 562 -2.77 -17.37 -15.48
N TYR A 563 -3.29 -16.24 -14.95
CA TYR A 563 -3.61 -16.11 -13.52
C TYR A 563 -4.61 -17.17 -13.07
N MET A 564 -5.71 -17.30 -13.79
CA MET A 564 -6.79 -18.24 -13.47
C MET A 564 -6.32 -19.70 -13.47
N ALA A 565 -5.47 -20.07 -14.42
CA ALA A 565 -5.02 -21.45 -14.59
C ALA A 565 -3.84 -21.82 -13.66
N ARG A 566 -2.97 -20.86 -13.28
CA ARG A 566 -1.69 -21.19 -12.65
C ARG A 566 -1.46 -20.56 -11.28
N GLN A 567 -2.12 -19.46 -10.94
CA GLN A 567 -1.95 -18.82 -9.64
C GLN A 567 -3.18 -19.00 -8.74
N LEU A 568 -4.38 -18.78 -9.27
CA LEU A 568 -5.62 -18.92 -8.51
C LEU A 568 -5.79 -20.31 -7.85
N PRO A 569 -5.37 -21.45 -8.45
CA PRO A 569 -5.44 -22.76 -7.81
C PRO A 569 -4.62 -22.93 -6.52
N ALA A 570 -3.78 -21.96 -6.15
CA ALA A 570 -3.11 -21.95 -4.85
C ALA A 570 -4.11 -22.02 -3.66
N THR A 571 -5.37 -21.61 -3.87
CA THR A 571 -6.44 -21.72 -2.87
C THR A 571 -6.60 -23.14 -2.34
N VAL A 572 -6.40 -24.16 -3.17
CA VAL A 572 -6.48 -25.58 -2.77
C VAL A 572 -5.39 -25.94 -1.75
N LEU A 573 -4.16 -25.46 -1.96
CA LEU A 573 -3.04 -25.70 -1.04
C LEU A 573 -3.28 -25.00 0.31
N HIS A 574 -3.72 -23.74 0.26
CA HIS A 574 -4.03 -22.99 1.46
C HIS A 574 -5.16 -23.63 2.25
N LEU A 575 -6.24 -24.08 1.59
CA LEU A 575 -7.34 -24.80 2.25
C LEU A 575 -6.85 -26.06 2.95
N THR A 576 -6.00 -26.85 2.28
CA THR A 576 -5.42 -28.06 2.86
C THR A 576 -4.62 -27.75 4.13
N ARG A 577 -3.80 -26.72 4.13
CA ARG A 577 -3.02 -26.29 5.30
C ARG A 577 -3.91 -25.81 6.44
N ILE A 578 -4.94 -25.02 6.15
CA ILE A 578 -5.91 -24.56 7.14
C ILE A 578 -6.61 -25.74 7.81
N GLN A 579 -7.08 -26.71 7.03
CA GLN A 579 -7.81 -27.87 7.54
C GLN A 579 -6.94 -28.87 8.32
N THR A 580 -5.61 -28.77 8.20
CA THR A 580 -4.69 -29.56 9.05
C THR A 580 -4.77 -29.14 10.52
N GLY A 581 -5.23 -27.92 10.81
CA GLY A 581 -5.39 -27.40 12.17
C GLY A 581 -4.06 -27.02 12.83
N ALA A 582 -4.11 -26.84 14.16
CA ALA A 582 -2.98 -26.30 14.92
C ALA A 582 -1.96 -27.36 15.41
N ASP A 583 -2.34 -28.62 15.46
CA ASP A 583 -1.56 -29.64 16.17
C ASP A 583 -0.10 -29.74 15.70
N THR A 584 0.12 -29.69 14.39
CA THR A 584 1.48 -29.74 13.82
C THR A 584 2.28 -28.46 14.06
N VAL A 585 1.61 -27.32 14.12
CA VAL A 585 2.22 -26.00 14.38
C VAL A 585 2.64 -25.87 15.84
N MET A 586 1.81 -26.41 16.74
CA MET A 586 1.98 -26.31 18.20
C MET A 586 2.69 -27.51 18.80
N ALA A 587 3.22 -28.43 17.99
CA ALA A 587 3.77 -29.71 18.46
C ALA A 587 5.07 -29.58 19.26
N LEU A 588 5.89 -28.54 18.97
CA LEU A 588 7.18 -28.36 19.64
C LEU A 588 7.05 -27.48 20.87
N GLU A 589 7.67 -27.89 21.96
CA GLU A 589 7.93 -27.01 23.10
C GLU A 589 8.93 -25.91 22.71
N ALA A 590 8.80 -24.71 23.30
CA ALA A 590 9.63 -23.55 22.94
C ALA A 590 11.15 -23.80 23.06
N ALA A 591 11.56 -24.69 23.96
CA ALA A 591 12.97 -25.04 24.14
C ALA A 591 13.56 -25.94 23.02
N ASN A 592 12.71 -26.43 22.11
CA ASN A 592 13.08 -27.33 21.02
C ASN A 592 13.15 -26.66 19.64
N PHE A 593 12.98 -25.33 19.57
CA PHE A 593 13.17 -24.51 18.37
C PHE A 593 14.61 -24.09 18.15
#